data_9dc6e28070c58d98f7e85faa9e1b7647
#
_entry.id   9dc6e28070c58d98f7e85faa9e1b7647
#
_cell.length_a   1.000
_cell.length_b   1.000
_cell.length_c   1.000
_cell.angle_alpha   90.00
_cell.angle_beta   90.00
_cell.angle_gamma   90.00
#
_symmetry.space_group_name_H-M   'P 1'
#
loop_
_entity.id
_entity.type
_entity.pdbx_description
1 polymer ?
#
loop_
_entity_poly.entity_id
_entity_poly.type
_entity_poly.pdbx_seq_one_letter_code
_entity_poly.pdbx_strand_id
1 'polypeptide(L)'
;RLREKKAVGAERRLCAKADLITPNLHEAAVLLSEEPAATLGELRTQARRLLDLGARRVLVKGGHLTGDADDSGSTSEAIDVYADAGAVEILHGRRVTTSNTHGTGCTLSSAIASLRPRRATWLEAVRDAKDYLTGAIEHADALGIGHGHGPVHHFYRAWIRTGW
;
A
#
# COMPACT_ATOMS: atom_id res chain seq x y z
N ARG A 1 13.45 -18.55 15.00
CA ARG A 1 12.03 -18.64 15.48
C ARG A 1 11.76 -17.84 16.75
N LEU A 2 12.59 -17.89 17.80
CA LEU A 2 12.37 -17.10 19.03
C LEU A 2 12.65 -15.60 18.84
N ARG A 3 13.67 -15.24 18.04
CA ARG A 3 13.97 -13.85 17.67
C ARG A 3 12.87 -13.26 16.78
N GLU A 4 12.34 -14.02 15.85
CA GLU A 4 11.21 -13.61 14.99
C GLU A 4 9.95 -13.29 15.80
N LYS A 5 9.57 -14.15 16.77
CA LYS A 5 8.41 -13.89 17.64
C LYS A 5 8.58 -12.61 18.48
N LYS A 6 9.81 -12.33 18.97
CA LYS A 6 10.09 -11.08 19.71
C LYS A 6 10.03 -9.86 18.81
N ALA A 7 10.47 -9.96 17.54
CA ALA A 7 10.38 -8.89 16.56
C ALA A 7 8.92 -8.57 16.24
N VAL A 8 8.11 -9.57 15.92
CA VAL A 8 6.67 -9.38 15.66
C VAL A 8 5.95 -8.74 16.85
N GLY A 9 6.27 -9.16 18.08
CA GLY A 9 5.72 -8.53 19.28
C GLY A 9 6.14 -7.07 19.46
N ALA A 10 7.33 -6.68 19.03
CA ALA A 10 7.77 -5.29 19.04
C ALA A 10 7.06 -4.47 17.95
N GLU A 11 6.92 -5.03 16.76
CA GLU A 11 6.17 -4.42 15.66
C GLU A 11 4.70 -4.17 16.02
N ARG A 12 4.01 -5.14 16.63
CA ARG A 12 2.64 -4.94 17.12
C ARG A 12 2.53 -3.78 18.11
N ARG A 13 3.48 -3.66 19.04
CA ARG A 13 3.51 -2.52 19.97
C ARG A 13 3.76 -1.18 19.28
N LEU A 14 4.53 -1.18 18.19
CA LEU A 14 4.76 0.01 17.37
C LEU A 14 3.50 0.37 16.57
N CYS A 15 2.82 -0.62 15.99
CA CYS A 15 1.55 -0.41 15.26
C CYS A 15 0.51 0.31 16.12
N ALA A 16 0.39 -0.04 17.40
CA ALA A 16 -0.54 0.62 18.32
C ALA A 16 -0.22 2.10 18.62
N LYS A 17 1.01 2.56 18.28
CA LYS A 17 1.41 3.96 18.45
C LYS A 17 1.36 4.75 17.15
N ALA A 18 1.25 4.09 16.01
CA ALA A 18 1.22 4.72 14.71
C ALA A 18 -0.16 5.34 14.42
N ASP A 19 -0.17 6.47 13.72
CA ASP A 19 -1.41 7.07 13.22
C ASP A 19 -1.99 6.30 12.04
N LEU A 20 -1.12 5.68 11.23
CA LEU A 20 -1.47 4.82 10.10
C LEU A 20 -0.37 3.77 9.92
N ILE A 21 -0.74 2.53 9.68
CA ILE A 21 0.17 1.47 9.23
C ILE A 21 -0.17 1.07 7.79
N THR A 22 0.85 0.70 7.00
CA THR A 22 0.70 0.40 5.57
C THR A 22 1.26 -0.98 5.20
N PRO A 23 0.81 -2.07 5.84
CA PRO A 23 1.34 -3.40 5.57
C PRO A 23 0.95 -3.89 4.16
N ASN A 24 1.80 -4.73 3.56
CA ASN A 24 1.42 -5.58 2.45
C ASN A 24 0.71 -6.85 2.97
N LEU A 25 0.24 -7.73 2.06
CA LEU A 25 -0.49 -8.96 2.42
C LEU A 25 0.29 -9.86 3.38
N HIS A 26 1.60 -10.06 3.14
CA HIS A 26 2.45 -10.90 3.98
C HIS A 26 2.74 -10.25 5.34
N GLU A 27 2.99 -8.96 5.37
CA GLU A 27 3.20 -8.19 6.60
C GLU A 27 1.93 -8.20 7.46
N ALA A 28 0.75 -8.03 6.86
CA ALA A 28 -0.53 -8.13 7.56
C ALA A 28 -0.73 -9.53 8.16
N ALA A 29 -0.48 -10.58 7.40
CA ALA A 29 -0.56 -11.96 7.84
C ALA A 29 0.38 -12.25 9.03
N VAL A 30 1.63 -11.79 8.97
CA VAL A 30 2.60 -11.92 10.07
C VAL A 30 2.12 -11.18 11.32
N LEU A 31 1.63 -9.95 11.18
CA LEU A 31 1.09 -9.17 12.29
C LEU A 31 -0.12 -9.85 12.94
N LEU A 32 -0.96 -10.51 12.15
CA LEU A 32 -2.16 -11.21 12.65
C LEU A 32 -1.88 -12.66 13.09
N SER A 33 -0.75 -13.24 12.71
CA SER A 33 -0.43 -14.68 12.83
C SER A 33 -1.40 -15.55 12.02
N GLU A 34 -1.65 -15.18 10.79
CA GLU A 34 -2.55 -15.82 9.83
C GLU A 34 -1.87 -16.07 8.49
N GLU A 35 -2.60 -16.65 7.54
CA GLU A 35 -2.21 -16.71 6.14
C GLU A 35 -2.47 -15.36 5.45
N PRO A 36 -1.70 -15.01 4.41
CA PRO A 36 -1.98 -13.83 3.59
C PRO A 36 -3.37 -13.93 2.96
N ALA A 37 -4.09 -12.80 2.93
CA ALA A 37 -5.38 -12.74 2.26
C ALA A 37 -5.24 -13.09 0.77
N ALA A 38 -6.09 -13.99 0.28
CA ALA A 38 -6.19 -14.37 -1.12
C ALA A 38 -7.36 -13.66 -1.83
N THR A 39 -8.37 -13.24 -1.08
CA THR A 39 -9.59 -12.59 -1.59
C THR A 39 -9.77 -11.19 -1.01
N LEU A 40 -10.56 -10.36 -1.69
CA LEU A 40 -10.92 -9.03 -1.18
C LEU A 40 -11.70 -9.11 0.16
N GLY A 41 -12.53 -10.13 0.32
CA GLY A 41 -13.26 -10.37 1.57
C GLY A 41 -12.33 -10.65 2.75
N GLU A 42 -11.31 -11.48 2.53
CA GLU A 42 -10.27 -11.76 3.53
C GLU A 42 -9.43 -10.50 3.82
N LEU A 43 -9.06 -9.74 2.77
CA LEU A 43 -8.31 -8.51 2.92
C LEU A 43 -9.04 -7.48 3.79
N ARG A 44 -10.36 -7.30 3.57
CA ARG A 44 -11.20 -6.44 4.40
C ARG A 44 -11.26 -6.92 5.85
N THR A 45 -11.32 -8.23 6.04
CA THR A 45 -11.35 -8.85 7.37
C THR A 45 -10.02 -8.62 8.09
N GLN A 46 -8.89 -8.84 7.42
CA GLN A 46 -7.57 -8.60 7.98
C GLN A 46 -7.35 -7.11 8.31
N ALA A 47 -7.82 -6.19 7.45
CA ALA A 47 -7.74 -4.75 7.73
C ALA A 47 -8.47 -4.38 9.03
N ARG A 48 -9.67 -4.93 9.27
CA ARG A 48 -10.40 -4.71 10.55
C ARG A 48 -9.65 -5.30 11.74
N ARG A 49 -9.14 -6.53 11.62
CA ARG A 49 -8.41 -7.18 12.71
C ARG A 49 -7.10 -6.50 13.08
N LEU A 50 -6.48 -5.80 12.14
CA LEU A 50 -5.31 -4.96 12.42
C LEU A 50 -5.68 -3.74 13.28
N LEU A 51 -6.90 -3.19 13.14
CA LEU A 51 -7.40 -2.16 14.08
C LEU A 51 -7.55 -2.73 15.49
N ASP A 52 -8.01 -3.99 15.64
CA ASP A 52 -8.15 -4.66 16.95
C ASP A 52 -6.80 -4.86 17.65
N LEU A 53 -5.68 -4.87 16.91
CA LEU A 53 -4.32 -4.86 17.47
C LEU A 53 -3.90 -3.48 18.02
N GLY A 54 -4.76 -2.46 17.90
CA GLY A 54 -4.56 -1.12 18.42
C GLY A 54 -4.09 -0.10 17.38
N ALA A 55 -3.94 -0.46 16.11
CA ALA A 55 -3.67 0.49 15.04
C ALA A 55 -4.85 1.48 14.90
N ARG A 56 -4.56 2.79 14.81
CA ARG A 56 -5.62 3.79 14.63
C ARG A 56 -6.23 3.75 13.24
N ARG A 57 -5.40 3.47 12.23
CA ARG A 57 -5.76 3.35 10.81
C ARG A 57 -4.85 2.36 10.14
N VAL A 58 -5.37 1.72 9.12
CA VAL A 58 -4.66 0.69 8.36
C VAL A 58 -4.88 0.93 6.87
N LEU A 59 -3.83 0.78 6.08
CA LEU A 59 -3.90 0.63 4.64
C LEU A 59 -3.23 -0.69 4.26
N VAL A 60 -4.00 -1.74 4.07
CA VAL A 60 -3.45 -3.02 3.59
C VAL A 60 -3.32 -2.96 2.07
N LYS A 61 -2.08 -3.12 1.58
CA LYS A 61 -1.76 -3.11 0.15
C LYS A 61 -2.05 -4.47 -0.45
N GLY A 62 -3.08 -4.56 -1.27
CA GLY A 62 -3.54 -5.80 -1.90
C GLY A 62 -3.09 -5.98 -3.36
N GLY A 63 -2.11 -5.20 -3.83
CA GLY A 63 -1.67 -5.18 -5.24
C GLY A 63 -1.27 -6.53 -5.86
N HIS A 64 -1.25 -7.62 -5.09
CA HIS A 64 -0.96 -8.98 -5.53
C HIS A 64 -2.11 -9.96 -5.22
N LEU A 65 -3.32 -9.45 -4.95
CA LEU A 65 -4.48 -10.33 -4.84
C LEU A 65 -4.66 -11.09 -6.15
N THR A 66 -4.69 -12.42 -6.06
CA THR A 66 -4.83 -13.33 -7.22
C THR A 66 -6.19 -14.01 -7.27
N GLY A 67 -7.00 -13.85 -6.23
CA GLY A 67 -8.19 -14.66 -5.96
C GLY A 67 -9.55 -14.05 -6.29
N ASP A 68 -9.62 -12.77 -6.63
CA ASP A 68 -10.87 -12.15 -7.12
C ASP A 68 -10.65 -11.63 -8.54
N ALA A 69 -10.57 -12.55 -9.50
CA ALA A 69 -11.19 -12.28 -10.76
C ALA A 69 -12.71 -12.23 -10.44
N ASP A 70 -13.28 -11.03 -10.32
CA ASP A 70 -14.71 -10.89 -10.55
C ASP A 70 -15.02 -11.53 -11.93
N ASP A 71 -16.29 -11.77 -12.22
CA ASP A 71 -16.73 -12.34 -13.52
C ASP A 71 -16.15 -11.59 -14.75
N SER A 72 -15.48 -10.45 -14.57
CA SER A 72 -14.81 -9.66 -15.61
C SER A 72 -13.38 -10.13 -15.91
N GLY A 73 -12.79 -11.03 -15.13
CA GLY A 73 -11.44 -11.59 -15.37
C GLY A 73 -10.30 -10.57 -15.32
N SER A 74 -10.53 -9.38 -14.79
CA SER A 74 -9.59 -8.27 -14.87
C SER A 74 -8.51 -8.37 -13.80
N THR A 75 -7.34 -8.85 -14.18
CA THR A 75 -6.08 -8.71 -13.41
C THR A 75 -5.50 -7.29 -13.50
N SER A 76 -6.24 -6.32 -14.04
CA SER A 76 -5.76 -4.97 -14.37
C SER A 76 -5.77 -4.00 -13.21
N GLU A 77 -6.35 -4.37 -12.07
CA GLU A 77 -6.47 -3.50 -10.91
C GLU A 77 -5.47 -3.85 -9.78
N ALA A 78 -4.98 -2.81 -9.11
CA ALA A 78 -4.27 -2.88 -7.86
C ALA A 78 -5.20 -2.39 -6.75
N ILE A 79 -5.73 -3.33 -5.97
CA ILE A 79 -6.72 -3.04 -4.92
C ILE A 79 -6.01 -2.95 -3.57
N ASP A 80 -6.32 -1.89 -2.81
CA ASP A 80 -5.89 -1.73 -1.42
C ASP A 80 -7.12 -1.52 -0.54
N VAL A 81 -7.02 -1.83 0.75
CA VAL A 81 -8.10 -1.61 1.71
C VAL A 81 -7.63 -0.65 2.80
N TYR A 82 -8.30 0.49 2.88
CA TYR A 82 -8.17 1.42 4.01
C TYR A 82 -9.21 1.08 5.07
N ALA A 83 -8.83 1.12 6.33
CA ALA A 83 -9.73 0.95 7.46
C ALA A 83 -9.39 1.91 8.60
N ASP A 84 -10.43 2.44 9.25
CA ASP A 84 -10.37 3.17 10.51
C ASP A 84 -11.58 2.82 11.39
N ALA A 85 -11.76 3.50 12.51
CA ALA A 85 -12.86 3.24 13.45
C ALA A 85 -14.27 3.47 12.84
N GLY A 86 -14.38 4.24 11.77
CA GLY A 86 -15.66 4.63 11.17
C GLY A 86 -15.97 3.93 9.84
N ALA A 87 -14.95 3.46 9.13
CA ALA A 87 -15.14 2.98 7.77
C ALA A 87 -14.12 1.91 7.35
N VAL A 88 -14.49 1.13 6.34
CA VAL A 88 -13.61 0.27 5.56
C VAL A 88 -13.86 0.58 4.09
N GLU A 89 -12.84 1.16 3.45
CA GLU A 89 -12.90 1.64 2.07
C GLU A 89 -11.99 0.81 1.16
N ILE A 90 -12.52 0.44 0.00
CA ILE A 90 -11.76 -0.23 -1.06
C ILE A 90 -11.19 0.85 -1.97
N LEU A 91 -9.90 0.81 -2.20
CA LEU A 91 -9.19 1.75 -3.05
C LEU A 91 -8.72 1.03 -4.30
N HIS A 92 -9.40 1.30 -5.39
CA HIS A 92 -9.02 0.82 -6.71
C HIS A 92 -7.88 1.65 -7.28
N GLY A 93 -7.01 1.02 -8.04
CA GLY A 93 -5.94 1.66 -8.78
C GLY A 93 -5.55 0.82 -9.98
N ARG A 94 -5.05 1.47 -11.03
CA ARG A 94 -4.58 0.76 -12.20
C ARG A 94 -3.32 -0.04 -11.88
N ARG A 95 -3.27 -1.31 -12.29
CA ARG A 95 -2.06 -2.11 -12.25
C ARG A 95 -1.18 -1.72 -13.43
N VAL A 96 0.06 -1.39 -13.15
CA VAL A 96 1.07 -1.05 -14.16
C VAL A 96 2.01 -2.23 -14.33
N THR A 97 2.20 -2.65 -15.57
CA THR A 97 3.14 -3.73 -15.90
C THR A 97 4.53 -3.15 -16.11
N THR A 98 5.38 -3.26 -15.11
CA THR A 98 6.78 -2.85 -15.16
C THR A 98 7.60 -3.64 -14.15
N SER A 99 8.91 -3.79 -14.40
CA SER A 99 9.87 -4.34 -13.44
C SER A 99 10.41 -3.28 -12.46
N ASN A 100 10.17 -1.98 -12.74
CA ASN A 100 10.70 -0.86 -11.98
C ASN A 100 9.77 -0.47 -10.81
N THR A 101 9.69 -1.36 -9.82
CA THR A 101 8.79 -1.23 -8.67
C THR A 101 9.53 -1.02 -7.34
N HIS A 102 10.86 -0.84 -7.39
CA HIS A 102 11.63 -0.65 -6.15
C HIS A 102 11.22 0.64 -5.44
N GLY A 103 10.95 0.52 -4.14
CA GLY A 103 10.59 1.66 -3.30
C GLY A 103 9.11 2.05 -3.30
N THR A 104 8.21 1.31 -3.95
CA THR A 104 6.77 1.61 -3.98
C THR A 104 6.16 1.78 -2.58
N GLY A 105 6.46 0.86 -1.65
CA GLY A 105 5.94 0.93 -0.28
C GLY A 105 6.43 2.17 0.47
N CYS A 106 7.73 2.45 0.40
CA CYS A 106 8.32 3.64 1.02
C CYS A 106 7.80 4.93 0.41
N THR A 107 7.63 4.95 -0.93
CA THR A 107 7.06 6.10 -1.64
C THR A 107 5.62 6.37 -1.20
N LEU A 108 4.80 5.32 -1.10
CA LEU A 108 3.40 5.47 -0.66
C LEU A 108 3.31 6.03 0.75
N SER A 109 4.02 5.45 1.70
CA SER A 109 3.97 5.90 3.10
C SER A 109 4.50 7.33 3.28
N SER A 110 5.58 7.69 2.57
CA SER A 110 6.13 9.05 2.57
C SER A 110 5.18 10.07 1.94
N ALA A 111 4.53 9.70 0.83
CA ALA A 111 3.54 10.54 0.18
C ALA A 111 2.32 10.79 1.09
N ILE A 112 1.80 9.74 1.75
CA ILE A 112 0.70 9.88 2.72
C ILE A 112 1.10 10.86 3.84
N ALA A 113 2.27 10.67 4.44
CA ALA A 113 2.76 11.52 5.52
C ALA A 113 2.89 12.98 5.08
N SER A 114 3.38 13.22 3.86
CA SER A 114 3.56 14.57 3.29
C SER A 114 2.23 15.24 2.93
N LEU A 115 1.24 14.47 2.48
CA LEU A 115 -0.07 14.97 2.07
C LEU A 115 -1.01 15.19 3.27
N ARG A 116 -0.88 14.39 4.34
CA ARG A 116 -1.80 14.42 5.48
C ARG A 116 -2.02 15.84 6.07
N PRO A 117 -1.01 16.69 6.27
CA PRO A 117 -1.23 18.04 6.79
C PRO A 117 -2.03 18.96 5.86
N ARG A 118 -2.17 18.58 4.57
CA ARG A 118 -2.82 19.36 3.51
C ARG A 118 -4.17 18.78 3.08
N ARG A 119 -4.67 17.76 3.78
CA ARG A 119 -5.96 17.10 3.47
C ARG A 119 -6.85 17.10 4.69
N ALA A 120 -8.15 17.21 4.49
CA ALA A 120 -9.11 17.22 5.57
C ALA A 120 -9.14 15.86 6.30
N THR A 121 -9.04 14.77 5.57
CA THR A 121 -9.10 13.40 6.10
C THR A 121 -7.86 12.57 5.77
N TRP A 122 -7.64 11.50 6.52
CA TRP A 122 -6.62 10.50 6.22
C TRP A 122 -6.91 9.77 4.91
N LEU A 123 -8.18 9.47 4.65
CA LEU A 123 -8.61 8.79 3.43
C LEU A 123 -8.27 9.61 2.16
N GLU A 124 -8.48 10.93 2.19
CA GLU A 124 -8.07 11.81 1.10
C GLU A 124 -6.55 11.79 0.88
N ALA A 125 -5.77 11.87 1.97
CA ALA A 125 -4.31 11.79 1.86
C ALA A 125 -3.84 10.44 1.27
N VAL A 126 -4.51 9.34 1.63
CA VAL A 126 -4.22 8.00 1.11
C VAL A 126 -4.58 7.90 -0.37
N ARG A 127 -5.76 8.40 -0.79
CA ARG A 127 -6.18 8.40 -2.19
C ARG A 127 -5.21 9.17 -3.07
N ASP A 128 -4.87 10.39 -2.68
CA ASP A 128 -3.93 11.22 -3.43
C ASP A 128 -2.51 10.63 -3.49
N ALA A 129 -2.07 9.97 -2.41
CA ALA A 129 -0.78 9.28 -2.39
C ALA A 129 -0.78 8.04 -3.30
N LYS A 130 -1.89 7.30 -3.37
CA LYS A 130 -2.06 6.17 -4.29
C LYS A 130 -2.02 6.63 -5.74
N ASP A 131 -2.72 7.71 -6.08
CA ASP A 131 -2.71 8.31 -7.42
C ASP A 131 -1.30 8.81 -7.81
N TYR A 132 -0.60 9.46 -6.87
CA TYR A 132 0.79 9.87 -7.08
C TYR A 132 1.70 8.66 -7.32
N LEU A 133 1.57 7.61 -6.52
CA LEU A 133 2.38 6.39 -6.68
C LEU A 133 2.10 5.71 -8.02
N THR A 134 0.84 5.60 -8.43
CA THR A 134 0.46 5.02 -9.73
C THR A 134 1.18 5.75 -10.86
N GLY A 135 1.13 7.08 -10.88
CA GLY A 135 1.84 7.87 -11.88
C GLY A 135 3.36 7.72 -11.80
N ALA A 136 3.93 7.59 -10.60
CA ALA A 136 5.37 7.35 -10.43
C ALA A 136 5.81 5.98 -10.97
N ILE A 137 4.95 4.96 -10.89
CA ILE A 137 5.19 3.62 -11.46
C ILE A 137 5.03 3.66 -12.99
N GLU A 138 3.99 4.32 -13.51
CA GLU A 138 3.73 4.45 -14.95
C GLU A 138 4.88 5.09 -15.73
N HIS A 139 5.62 5.98 -15.10
CA HIS A 139 6.74 6.68 -15.71
C HIS A 139 8.10 6.09 -15.32
N ALA A 140 8.13 5.00 -14.55
CA ALA A 140 9.38 4.44 -14.01
C ALA A 140 10.35 3.98 -15.13
N ASP A 141 9.83 3.42 -16.21
CA ASP A 141 10.64 2.91 -17.32
C ASP A 141 11.39 4.02 -18.06
N ALA A 142 10.89 5.27 -18.03
CA ALA A 142 11.54 6.42 -18.64
C ALA A 142 12.86 6.81 -17.95
N LEU A 143 13.10 6.36 -16.72
CA LEU A 143 14.36 6.67 -16.01
C LEU A 143 15.58 5.97 -16.59
N GLY A 144 15.43 4.75 -17.13
CA GLY A 144 16.54 3.98 -17.72
C GLY A 144 17.71 3.71 -16.75
N ILE A 145 17.46 3.55 -15.45
CA ILE A 145 18.48 3.44 -14.41
C ILE A 145 18.77 1.98 -14.08
N GLY A 146 20.04 1.58 -14.31
CA GLY A 146 20.54 0.26 -13.92
C GLY A 146 20.01 -0.89 -14.79
N HIS A 147 20.26 -2.15 -14.35
CA HIS A 147 19.93 -3.37 -15.09
C HIS A 147 19.09 -4.35 -14.26
N GLY A 148 18.57 -3.95 -13.11
CA GLY A 148 17.74 -4.75 -12.21
C GLY A 148 16.35 -4.15 -12.03
N HIS A 149 15.73 -4.43 -10.88
CA HIS A 149 14.49 -3.77 -10.47
C HIS A 149 14.75 -2.28 -10.20
N GLY A 150 14.39 -1.43 -11.17
CA GLY A 150 14.60 0.01 -11.09
C GLY A 150 13.62 0.69 -10.11
N PRO A 151 13.93 1.95 -9.73
CA PRO A 151 13.10 2.74 -8.85
C PRO A 151 11.86 3.29 -9.57
N VAL A 152 10.83 3.66 -8.80
CA VAL A 152 9.71 4.46 -9.30
C VAL A 152 10.17 5.88 -9.61
N HIS A 153 9.49 6.57 -10.54
CA HIS A 153 9.86 7.92 -10.99
C HIS A 153 9.26 9.01 -10.10
N HIS A 154 9.93 9.35 -8.98
CA HIS A 154 9.42 10.32 -8.02
C HIS A 154 9.14 11.72 -8.59
N PHE A 155 9.86 12.13 -9.64
CA PHE A 155 9.79 13.47 -10.24
C PHE A 155 8.97 13.53 -11.53
N TYR A 156 8.21 12.49 -11.88
CA TYR A 156 7.49 12.41 -13.16
C TYR A 156 6.63 13.65 -13.44
N ARG A 157 5.94 14.21 -12.44
CA ARG A 157 5.11 15.41 -12.60
C ARG A 157 5.94 16.67 -12.94
N ALA A 158 7.17 16.77 -12.45
CA ALA A 158 8.06 17.86 -12.75
C ALA A 158 8.65 17.71 -14.17
N TRP A 159 9.02 16.49 -14.56
CA TRP A 159 9.57 16.22 -15.90
C TRP A 159 8.55 16.46 -17.00
N ILE A 160 7.31 16.03 -16.84
CA ILE A 160 6.23 16.30 -17.80
C ILE A 160 6.04 17.81 -18.03
N ARG A 161 6.21 18.63 -16.98
CA ARG A 161 6.06 20.10 -17.06
C ARG A 161 7.24 20.81 -17.73
N THR A 162 8.43 20.20 -17.71
CA THR A 162 9.67 20.80 -18.24
C THR A 162 10.02 20.31 -19.64
N GLY A 163 9.29 19.33 -20.19
CA GLY A 163 9.50 18.83 -21.54
C GLY A 163 10.78 17.99 -21.71
N TRP A 164 11.30 17.42 -20.64
CA TRP A 164 12.43 16.47 -20.66
C TRP A 164 11.93 15.04 -20.84
#